data_6ac370144ebf00d90abe78e915f1c1b8
#
_entry.id   6ac370144ebf00d90abe78e915f1c1b8
#
_cell.length_a   1.000
_cell.length_b   1.000
_cell.length_c   1.000
_cell.angle_alpha   90.00
_cell.angle_beta   90.00
_cell.angle_gamma   90.00
#
_symmetry.space_group_name_H-M   'P 1'
#
loop_
_entity.id
_entity.type
_entity.pdbx_description
1 polymer ?
#
loop_
_entity_poly.entity_id
_entity_poly.type
_entity_poly.pdbx_seq_one_letter_code
_entity_poly.pdbx_strand_id
1 'polypeptide(L)'
;MNENMILVDHISKEYLLGQIGGTTLRDELQRFEARMRGREDPTKKIGSQQYRLGDTFLALDDVSFEVRAGERVGIIGRNGAGKSTLLKLISRVTAPSSGMIGLNGRVASMLEIGTGFHPELTGRENIYMNGAILGMRKKEIDEKLEDIIEFSECRQFIDTPVKRYSSGMYVKLAFAVAAHLDSEIMVMDEVLAVGDVAFQKKCLDKMSDVSRSHGRTILYVSHNMNTIRQLCKRCIVLDQGKLIYDGEVEEGISRYMDAGGVSFERRIDLTSASRLQGISRRILFVSAEIHRDNNVYSSKEPIELTFTLEAESAQDNIRFMMILFYQDGTRIGKTESEDFSVQPGLNVIPVSVPNDGLADGAYYYEISILQRSRSFAREKCDCIPNVIPFSIYNTEVFGIKGERWKSNYWGHIMIEPIKVIPGSTEIRETNKPD
;
A
#
# COMPACT_ATOMS: atom_id res chain seq x y z
N MET A 1 -17.30 26.82 -17.16
CA MET A 1 -16.17 26.25 -17.94
C MET A 1 -15.37 25.42 -16.97
N ASN A 2 -15.28 24.10 -17.18
CA ASN A 2 -14.43 23.26 -16.34
C ASN A 2 -12.98 23.54 -16.74
N GLU A 3 -12.28 24.26 -15.89
CA GLU A 3 -10.89 24.65 -16.13
C GLU A 3 -9.96 23.49 -15.74
N ASN A 4 -9.06 23.09 -16.64
CA ASN A 4 -8.06 22.08 -16.34
C ASN A 4 -7.03 22.67 -15.36
N MET A 5 -6.90 22.03 -14.20
CA MET A 5 -5.93 22.37 -13.17
C MET A 5 -4.58 21.71 -13.41
N ILE A 6 -4.62 20.50 -13.96
CA ILE A 6 -3.42 19.77 -14.34
C ILE A 6 -3.63 19.22 -15.76
N LEU A 7 -2.69 19.50 -16.64
CA LEU A 7 -2.58 18.91 -17.98
C LEU A 7 -1.24 18.21 -18.07
N VAL A 8 -1.27 16.91 -18.30
CA VAL A 8 -0.10 16.10 -18.60
C VAL A 8 -0.22 15.66 -20.05
N ASP A 9 0.74 16.06 -20.88
CA ASP A 9 0.68 15.90 -22.32
C ASP A 9 1.94 15.20 -22.83
N HIS A 10 1.79 13.94 -23.24
CA HIS A 10 2.82 13.08 -23.83
C HIS A 10 4.14 13.06 -23.04
N ILE A 11 4.08 13.00 -21.71
CA ILE A 11 5.29 13.02 -20.89
C ILE A 11 6.01 11.67 -20.90
N SER A 12 7.34 11.76 -21.08
CA SER A 12 8.26 10.64 -20.81
C SER A 12 9.37 11.08 -19.87
N LYS A 13 9.87 10.16 -19.07
CA LYS A 13 11.00 10.40 -18.16
C LYS A 13 12.02 9.28 -18.24
N GLU A 14 13.20 9.64 -18.67
CA GLU A 14 14.36 8.75 -18.74
C GLU A 14 15.36 9.07 -17.62
N TYR A 15 15.95 8.03 -17.06
CA TYR A 15 17.08 8.12 -16.15
C TYR A 15 18.27 7.34 -16.73
N LEU A 16 19.44 7.96 -16.71
CA LEU A 16 20.70 7.31 -17.06
C LEU A 16 21.15 6.43 -15.88
N LEU A 17 21.28 5.14 -16.12
CA LEU A 17 21.75 4.18 -15.11
C LEU A 17 23.27 4.29 -14.96
N GLY A 18 23.73 4.38 -13.72
CA GLY A 18 25.17 4.47 -13.42
C GLY A 18 25.76 5.88 -13.30
N GLN A 19 24.98 6.94 -13.53
CA GLN A 19 25.36 8.29 -13.09
C GLN A 19 24.85 8.50 -11.65
N ILE A 20 25.67 8.12 -10.68
CA ILE A 20 25.51 8.61 -9.31
C ILE A 20 26.04 10.04 -9.33
N GLY A 21 25.17 11.01 -9.08
CA GLY A 21 25.60 12.40 -8.91
C GLY A 21 26.66 12.49 -7.83
N GLY A 22 27.86 12.99 -8.20
CA GLY A 22 28.96 13.27 -7.30
C GLY A 22 29.64 12.02 -6.73
N THR A 23 30.42 11.32 -7.56
CA THR A 23 31.46 10.43 -7.02
C THR A 23 32.46 11.28 -6.26
N THR A 24 32.68 10.96 -4.99
CA THR A 24 33.78 11.61 -4.26
C THR A 24 35.12 11.19 -4.89
N LEU A 25 36.15 12.06 -4.88
CA LEU A 25 37.50 11.71 -5.33
C LEU A 25 38.00 10.40 -4.71
N ARG A 26 37.53 10.04 -3.54
CA ARG A 26 37.82 8.79 -2.85
C ARG A 26 37.21 7.57 -3.55
N ASP A 27 35.97 7.69 -4.07
CA ASP A 27 35.28 6.60 -4.78
C ASP A 27 35.95 6.37 -6.16
N GLU A 28 36.39 7.43 -6.85
CA GLU A 28 37.15 7.31 -8.10
C GLU A 28 38.52 6.66 -7.88
N LEU A 29 39.21 7.00 -6.82
CA LEU A 29 40.47 6.37 -6.45
C LEU A 29 40.29 4.88 -6.12
N GLN A 30 39.25 4.51 -5.39
CA GLN A 30 38.94 3.10 -5.09
C GLN A 30 38.57 2.30 -6.32
N ARG A 31 37.82 2.88 -7.26
CA ARG A 31 37.52 2.27 -8.56
C ARG A 31 38.74 2.07 -9.43
N PHE A 32 39.63 3.07 -9.46
CA PHE A 32 40.91 3.01 -10.19
C PHE A 32 41.80 1.90 -9.63
N GLU A 33 41.94 1.83 -8.29
CA GLU A 33 42.72 0.82 -7.61
C GLU A 33 42.16 -0.61 -7.79
N ALA A 34 40.82 -0.78 -7.73
CA ALA A 34 40.17 -2.05 -7.98
C ALA A 34 40.37 -2.50 -9.45
N ARG A 35 40.29 -1.57 -10.41
CA ARG A 35 40.53 -1.83 -11.84
C ARG A 35 41.99 -2.26 -12.12
N MET A 36 42.95 -1.60 -11.49
CA MET A 36 44.38 -1.98 -11.61
C MET A 36 44.70 -3.35 -11.00
N ARG A 37 43.92 -3.77 -10.00
CA ARG A 37 44.12 -5.07 -9.31
C ARG A 37 43.19 -6.19 -9.85
N GLY A 38 42.42 -5.94 -10.91
CA GLY A 38 41.50 -6.94 -11.48
C GLY A 38 40.40 -7.41 -10.52
N ARG A 39 40.05 -6.58 -9.51
CA ARG A 39 39.00 -6.87 -8.53
C ARG A 39 37.69 -6.21 -8.95
N GLU A 40 36.57 -6.82 -8.54
CA GLU A 40 35.25 -6.20 -8.75
C GLU A 40 35.13 -4.86 -8.03
N ASP A 41 34.36 -3.95 -8.63
CA ASP A 41 34.11 -2.59 -8.12
C ASP A 41 33.48 -2.65 -6.73
N PRO A 42 34.19 -2.20 -5.66
CA PRO A 42 33.71 -2.28 -4.28
C PRO A 42 32.51 -1.36 -4.00
N THR A 43 32.17 -0.48 -4.94
CA THR A 43 31.01 0.44 -4.82
C THR A 43 29.73 -0.15 -5.40
N LYS A 44 29.75 -1.39 -5.95
CA LYS A 44 28.55 -2.08 -6.44
C LYS A 44 27.64 -2.46 -5.26
N LYS A 45 26.41 -2.00 -5.29
CA LYS A 45 25.37 -2.47 -4.36
C LYS A 45 24.99 -3.91 -4.67
N ILE A 46 24.99 -4.77 -3.66
CA ILE A 46 24.56 -6.17 -3.73
C ILE A 46 23.08 -6.20 -4.13
N GLY A 47 22.72 -6.91 -5.22
CA GLY A 47 21.33 -7.12 -5.67
C GLY A 47 20.87 -6.31 -6.89
N SER A 48 21.74 -5.54 -7.55
CA SER A 48 21.38 -4.91 -8.84
C SER A 48 21.57 -5.90 -9.99
N GLN A 49 20.50 -6.12 -10.78
CA GLN A 49 20.63 -6.74 -12.10
C GLN A 49 21.75 -6.04 -12.90
N GLN A 50 22.46 -6.78 -13.77
CA GLN A 50 23.56 -6.26 -14.56
C GLN A 50 23.09 -5.21 -15.56
N TYR A 51 22.97 -3.97 -15.12
CA TYR A 51 22.84 -2.81 -16.03
C TYR A 51 24.24 -2.36 -16.44
N ARG A 52 24.43 -2.12 -17.72
CA ARG A 52 25.67 -1.53 -18.23
C ARG A 52 25.67 -0.03 -17.92
N LEU A 53 26.85 0.51 -17.57
CA LEU A 53 27.05 1.96 -17.48
C LEU A 53 26.65 2.63 -18.81
N GLY A 54 25.62 3.51 -18.75
CA GLY A 54 25.10 4.20 -19.95
C GLY A 54 23.75 3.65 -20.43
N ASP A 55 23.21 2.58 -19.85
CA ASP A 55 21.83 2.15 -20.14
C ASP A 55 20.82 3.19 -19.63
N THR A 56 19.79 3.47 -20.42
CA THR A 56 18.68 4.33 -20.02
C THR A 56 17.56 3.49 -19.41
N PHE A 57 16.96 3.99 -18.36
CA PHE A 57 15.74 3.44 -17.75
C PHE A 57 14.58 4.41 -18.01
N LEU A 58 13.58 3.97 -18.74
CA LEU A 58 12.37 4.74 -19.01
C LEU A 58 11.38 4.55 -17.84
N ALA A 59 11.30 5.55 -16.98
CA ALA A 59 10.45 5.51 -15.79
C ALA A 59 9.00 5.91 -16.07
N LEU A 60 8.78 6.74 -17.10
CA LEU A 60 7.47 7.07 -17.67
C LEU A 60 7.60 7.08 -19.18
N ASP A 61 6.61 6.55 -19.88
CA ASP A 61 6.57 6.37 -21.32
C ASP A 61 5.22 6.84 -21.87
N ASP A 62 5.22 8.02 -22.49
CA ASP A 62 4.09 8.63 -23.21
C ASP A 62 2.80 8.73 -22.38
N VAL A 63 2.88 9.29 -21.17
CA VAL A 63 1.73 9.44 -20.25
C VAL A 63 0.99 10.74 -20.54
N SER A 64 -0.33 10.65 -20.77
CA SER A 64 -1.20 11.81 -21.01
C SER A 64 -2.51 11.69 -20.22
N PHE A 65 -2.89 12.74 -19.49
CA PHE A 65 -4.17 12.88 -18.80
C PHE A 65 -4.43 14.32 -18.36
N GLU A 66 -5.68 14.61 -18.03
CA GLU A 66 -6.12 15.90 -17.53
C GLU A 66 -6.78 15.76 -16.16
N VAL A 67 -6.67 16.77 -15.30
CA VAL A 67 -7.39 16.85 -14.03
C VAL A 67 -8.10 18.20 -13.92
N ARG A 68 -9.40 18.17 -13.71
CA ARG A 68 -10.25 19.35 -13.62
C ARG A 68 -10.29 19.93 -12.22
N ALA A 69 -10.70 21.18 -12.10
CA ALA A 69 -10.87 21.84 -10.81
C ALA A 69 -11.81 21.06 -9.89
N GLY A 70 -11.36 20.84 -8.65
CA GLY A 70 -12.11 20.12 -7.62
C GLY A 70 -12.15 18.60 -7.77
N GLU A 71 -11.50 18.03 -8.81
CA GLU A 71 -11.38 16.57 -8.92
C GLU A 71 -10.45 15.98 -7.87
N ARG A 72 -10.80 14.76 -7.45
CA ARG A 72 -9.97 13.91 -6.59
C ARG A 72 -9.62 12.67 -7.35
N VAL A 73 -8.37 12.58 -7.80
CA VAL A 73 -7.87 11.52 -8.67
C VAL A 73 -6.88 10.66 -7.91
N GLY A 74 -7.14 9.38 -7.84
CA GLY A 74 -6.22 8.38 -7.32
C GLY A 74 -5.21 7.95 -8.38
N ILE A 75 -3.95 7.78 -8.01
CA ILE A 75 -2.93 7.19 -8.89
C ILE A 75 -2.50 5.88 -8.26
N ILE A 76 -2.78 4.78 -8.94
CA ILE A 76 -2.46 3.43 -8.48
C ILE A 76 -1.52 2.73 -9.46
N GLY A 77 -0.80 1.74 -9.00
CA GLY A 77 0.16 0.98 -9.80
C GLY A 77 1.17 0.25 -8.92
N ARG A 78 1.84 -0.74 -9.46
CA ARG A 78 2.85 -1.55 -8.75
C ARG A 78 4.06 -0.73 -8.33
N ASN A 79 4.91 -1.30 -7.46
CA ASN A 79 6.22 -0.73 -7.18
C ASN A 79 7.04 -0.69 -8.48
N GLY A 80 7.62 0.48 -8.79
CA GLY A 80 8.32 0.70 -10.06
C GLY A 80 7.44 1.12 -11.24
N ALA A 81 6.10 1.21 -11.10
CA ALA A 81 5.20 1.64 -12.18
C ALA A 81 5.33 3.11 -12.62
N GLY A 82 6.16 3.92 -11.94
CA GLY A 82 6.38 5.32 -12.30
C GLY A 82 5.63 6.33 -11.43
N LYS A 83 4.81 5.90 -10.46
CA LYS A 83 3.99 6.80 -9.61
C LYS A 83 4.78 7.94 -8.96
N SER A 84 5.83 7.61 -8.20
CA SER A 84 6.66 8.62 -7.51
C SER A 84 7.41 9.52 -8.49
N THR A 85 7.76 9.02 -9.69
CA THR A 85 8.34 9.83 -10.76
C THR A 85 7.31 10.83 -11.29
N LEU A 86 6.08 10.40 -11.55
CA LEU A 86 5.00 11.28 -11.99
C LEU A 86 4.71 12.38 -10.96
N LEU A 87 4.65 12.02 -9.67
CA LEU A 87 4.45 13.03 -8.62
C LEU A 87 5.59 14.05 -8.54
N LYS A 88 6.86 13.62 -8.69
CA LYS A 88 8.01 14.53 -8.72
C LYS A 88 7.98 15.48 -9.90
N LEU A 89 7.48 15.04 -11.06
CA LEU A 89 7.28 15.88 -12.22
C LEU A 89 6.19 16.93 -11.98
N ILE A 90 5.01 16.53 -11.50
CA ILE A 90 3.90 17.43 -11.19
C ILE A 90 4.28 18.43 -10.08
N SER A 91 5.04 17.97 -9.08
CA SER A 91 5.56 18.83 -8.01
C SER A 91 6.76 19.68 -8.40
N ARG A 92 7.19 19.65 -9.69
CA ARG A 92 8.34 20.40 -10.22
C ARG A 92 9.68 20.12 -9.54
N VAL A 93 9.81 18.97 -8.87
CA VAL A 93 11.07 18.51 -8.27
C VAL A 93 12.06 18.08 -9.36
N THR A 94 11.55 17.56 -10.49
CA THR A 94 12.35 17.22 -11.68
C THR A 94 11.58 17.59 -12.93
N ALA A 95 12.28 17.74 -14.05
CA ALA A 95 11.69 18.02 -15.37
C ALA A 95 11.44 16.73 -16.17
N PRO A 96 10.43 16.67 -17.03
CA PRO A 96 10.25 15.57 -17.96
C PRO A 96 11.40 15.53 -19.00
N SER A 97 11.65 14.36 -19.59
CA SER A 97 12.61 14.20 -20.69
C SER A 97 11.98 14.61 -22.02
N SER A 98 10.66 14.40 -22.17
CA SER A 98 9.85 14.89 -23.30
C SER A 98 8.42 15.16 -22.84
N GLY A 99 7.65 15.87 -23.66
CA GLY A 99 6.27 16.26 -23.36
C GLY A 99 6.17 17.51 -22.48
N MET A 100 4.95 17.83 -22.01
CA MET A 100 4.65 19.04 -21.27
C MET A 100 3.71 18.79 -20.08
N ILE A 101 3.90 19.55 -18.99
CA ILE A 101 2.98 19.60 -17.86
C ILE A 101 2.50 21.01 -17.65
N GLY A 102 1.20 21.24 -17.83
CA GLY A 102 0.50 22.48 -17.52
C GLY A 102 -0.11 22.41 -16.12
N LEU A 103 0.14 23.42 -15.28
CA LEU A 103 -0.42 23.54 -13.93
C LEU A 103 -1.05 24.92 -13.79
N ASN A 104 -2.34 24.93 -13.44
CA ASN A 104 -3.11 26.13 -13.22
C ASN A 104 -3.39 26.30 -11.72
N GLY A 105 -2.51 27.01 -11.02
CA GLY A 105 -2.55 27.22 -9.59
C GLY A 105 -1.30 26.80 -8.85
N ARG A 106 -1.32 27.02 -7.54
CA ARG A 106 -0.25 26.65 -6.62
C ARG A 106 -0.33 25.17 -6.25
N VAL A 107 0.79 24.47 -6.38
CA VAL A 107 0.90 23.04 -6.01
C VAL A 107 1.48 22.92 -4.61
N ALA A 108 0.75 22.27 -3.71
CA ALA A 108 1.27 21.80 -2.43
C ALA A 108 1.60 20.31 -2.54
N SER A 109 2.86 19.97 -2.36
CA SER A 109 3.35 18.60 -2.41
C SER A 109 3.61 18.08 -1.00
N MET A 110 3.00 16.94 -0.67
CA MET A 110 3.25 16.21 0.58
C MET A 110 4.24 15.05 0.39
N LEU A 111 5.04 15.06 -0.69
CA LEU A 111 6.01 14.00 -0.99
C LEU A 111 7.12 13.89 0.06
N GLU A 112 7.46 14.99 0.68
CA GLU A 112 8.58 15.10 1.61
C GLU A 112 8.13 15.80 2.89
N ILE A 113 7.20 15.17 3.64
CA ILE A 113 6.73 15.73 4.92
C ILE A 113 7.89 15.87 5.90
N GLY A 114 8.05 17.08 6.44
CA GLY A 114 9.11 17.39 7.38
C GLY A 114 10.44 17.79 6.74
N THR A 115 10.54 17.82 5.40
CA THR A 115 11.70 18.42 4.74
C THR A 115 11.83 19.89 5.13
N GLY A 116 13.01 20.25 5.59
CA GLY A 116 13.29 21.60 6.10
C GLY A 116 13.05 21.79 7.59
N PHE A 117 12.61 20.77 8.35
CA PHE A 117 12.64 20.87 9.81
C PHE A 117 14.07 20.87 10.32
N HIS A 118 14.39 21.82 11.18
CA HIS A 118 15.71 21.92 11.81
C HIS A 118 15.64 21.35 13.24
N PRO A 119 16.49 20.38 13.60
CA PRO A 119 16.39 19.66 14.87
C PRO A 119 16.59 20.54 16.10
N GLU A 120 17.36 21.63 15.99
CA GLU A 120 17.64 22.54 17.12
C GLU A 120 16.56 23.57 17.32
N LEU A 121 15.67 23.82 16.36
CA LEU A 121 14.55 24.73 16.47
C LEU A 121 13.37 24.08 17.19
N THR A 122 12.58 24.91 17.87
CA THR A 122 11.32 24.52 18.52
C THR A 122 10.29 24.10 17.49
N GLY A 123 9.21 23.44 17.92
CA GLY A 123 8.09 23.11 17.05
C GLY A 123 7.49 24.36 16.39
N ARG A 124 7.33 25.46 17.17
CA ARG A 124 6.82 26.74 16.69
C ARG A 124 7.71 27.33 15.59
N GLU A 125 9.01 27.40 15.81
CA GLU A 125 9.96 27.91 14.83
C GLU A 125 10.02 27.05 13.57
N ASN A 126 9.88 25.73 13.72
CA ASN A 126 9.79 24.81 12.58
C ASN A 126 8.49 25.01 11.77
N ILE A 127 7.35 25.36 12.40
CA ILE A 127 6.13 25.74 11.67
C ILE A 127 6.42 26.93 10.75
N TYR A 128 7.07 27.97 11.25
CA TYR A 128 7.43 29.15 10.42
C TYR A 128 8.40 28.79 9.30
N MET A 129 9.44 28.02 9.61
CA MET A 129 10.46 27.66 8.65
C MET A 129 9.89 26.76 7.55
N ASN A 130 9.18 25.70 7.94
CA ASN A 130 8.58 24.76 6.98
C ASN A 130 7.45 25.42 6.17
N GLY A 131 6.59 26.22 6.83
CA GLY A 131 5.56 26.98 6.14
C GLY A 131 6.15 27.90 5.08
N ALA A 132 7.26 28.61 5.39
CA ALA A 132 7.95 29.46 4.42
C ALA A 132 8.56 28.65 3.26
N ILE A 133 9.17 27.48 3.52
CA ILE A 133 9.69 26.58 2.48
C ILE A 133 8.56 26.08 1.56
N LEU A 134 7.41 25.76 2.14
CA LEU A 134 6.21 25.36 1.40
C LEU A 134 5.50 26.54 0.72
N GLY A 135 6.06 27.77 0.91
CA GLY A 135 5.66 28.98 0.22
C GLY A 135 4.55 29.76 0.92
N MET A 136 4.25 29.56 2.21
CA MET A 136 3.37 30.43 2.99
C MET A 136 4.06 31.76 3.27
N ARG A 137 3.29 32.84 3.22
CA ARG A 137 3.75 34.14 3.72
C ARG A 137 3.68 34.17 5.24
N LYS A 138 4.54 34.96 5.89
CA LYS A 138 4.55 35.05 7.35
C LYS A 138 3.15 35.37 7.93
N LYS A 139 2.43 36.31 7.33
CA LYS A 139 1.06 36.68 7.75
C LYS A 139 0.09 35.47 7.69
N GLU A 140 0.20 34.63 6.64
CA GLU A 140 -0.59 33.43 6.47
C GLU A 140 -0.27 32.39 7.56
N ILE A 141 1.01 32.25 7.93
CA ILE A 141 1.43 31.40 9.04
C ILE A 141 0.90 31.92 10.36
N ASP A 142 1.01 33.22 10.61
CA ASP A 142 0.51 33.86 11.84
C ASP A 142 -1.01 33.62 12.02
N GLU A 143 -1.79 33.72 10.95
CA GLU A 143 -3.24 33.51 10.95
C GLU A 143 -3.63 32.06 11.24
N LYS A 144 -2.81 31.08 10.81
CA LYS A 144 -3.07 29.64 10.91
C LYS A 144 -2.31 28.94 12.03
N LEU A 145 -1.46 29.66 12.75
CA LEU A 145 -0.53 29.08 13.72
C LEU A 145 -1.24 28.25 14.80
N GLU A 146 -2.30 28.76 15.38
CA GLU A 146 -3.03 28.08 16.43
C GLU A 146 -3.75 26.83 15.91
N ASP A 147 -4.34 26.88 14.71
CA ASP A 147 -4.99 25.75 14.06
C ASP A 147 -3.98 24.65 13.75
N ILE A 148 -2.78 25.01 13.29
CA ILE A 148 -1.68 24.06 13.02
C ILE A 148 -1.25 23.38 14.33
N ILE A 149 -1.06 24.14 15.40
CA ILE A 149 -0.64 23.62 16.70
C ILE A 149 -1.71 22.67 17.26
N GLU A 150 -2.97 23.05 17.21
CA GLU A 150 -4.08 22.22 17.70
C GLU A 150 -4.25 20.94 16.87
N PHE A 151 -4.16 21.07 15.54
CA PHE A 151 -4.25 19.92 14.66
C PHE A 151 -3.12 18.90 14.91
N SER A 152 -1.89 19.39 15.16
CA SER A 152 -0.71 18.54 15.38
C SER A 152 -0.74 17.76 16.69
N GLU A 153 -1.60 18.14 17.65
CA GLU A 153 -1.63 17.60 19.03
C GLU A 153 -0.32 17.80 19.81
N CYS A 154 0.56 18.70 19.35
CA CYS A 154 1.88 18.95 19.95
C CYS A 154 1.91 20.18 20.85
N ARG A 155 0.75 20.77 21.22
CA ARG A 155 0.65 22.02 21.99
C ARG A 155 1.54 22.06 23.24
N GLN A 156 1.57 20.98 24.01
CA GLN A 156 2.36 20.89 25.25
C GLN A 156 3.88 21.01 24.99
N PHE A 157 4.33 20.62 23.80
CA PHE A 157 5.76 20.57 23.46
C PHE A 157 6.16 21.59 22.39
N ILE A 158 5.25 22.50 22.02
CA ILE A 158 5.45 23.38 20.84
C ILE A 158 6.68 24.26 20.93
N ASP A 159 7.05 24.67 22.14
CA ASP A 159 8.22 25.51 22.42
C ASP A 159 9.46 24.68 22.84
N THR A 160 9.42 23.35 22.59
CA THR A 160 10.57 22.44 22.79
C THR A 160 11.25 22.15 21.44
N PRO A 161 12.60 22.05 21.37
CA PRO A 161 13.31 21.66 20.16
C PRO A 161 12.86 20.30 19.62
N VAL A 162 12.63 20.21 18.29
CA VAL A 162 12.04 19.01 17.67
C VAL A 162 12.95 17.78 17.71
N LYS A 163 14.25 17.92 17.97
CA LYS A 163 15.14 16.80 18.27
C LYS A 163 14.70 15.95 19.48
N ARG A 164 13.85 16.51 20.34
CA ARG A 164 13.27 15.81 21.51
C ARG A 164 11.90 15.21 21.24
N TYR A 165 11.36 15.41 20.04
CA TYR A 165 10.07 14.84 19.66
C TYR A 165 10.20 13.36 19.38
N SER A 166 9.14 12.59 19.64
CA SER A 166 9.03 11.26 19.09
C SER A 166 8.85 11.35 17.55
N SER A 167 9.15 10.26 16.83
CA SER A 167 8.92 10.22 15.38
C SER A 167 7.47 10.56 15.02
N GLY A 168 6.49 10.08 15.82
CA GLY A 168 5.08 10.38 15.63
C GLY A 168 4.77 11.86 15.78
N MET A 169 5.27 12.54 16.84
CA MET A 169 5.09 13.97 17.04
C MET A 169 5.70 14.80 15.90
N TYR A 170 6.91 14.43 15.48
CA TYR A 170 7.59 15.08 14.37
C TYR A 170 6.74 15.08 13.11
N VAL A 171 6.20 13.93 12.74
CA VAL A 171 5.41 13.80 11.52
C VAL A 171 4.01 14.41 11.67
N LYS A 172 3.38 14.33 12.86
CA LYS A 172 2.12 15.00 13.15
C LYS A 172 2.25 16.52 12.94
N LEU A 173 3.34 17.13 13.44
CA LEU A 173 3.57 18.57 13.28
C LEU A 173 3.84 18.95 11.81
N ALA A 174 4.67 18.20 11.13
CA ALA A 174 5.00 18.44 9.72
C ALA A 174 3.76 18.29 8.82
N PHE A 175 2.94 17.26 9.06
CA PHE A 175 1.66 17.11 8.36
C PHE A 175 0.69 18.26 8.65
N ALA A 176 0.61 18.70 9.90
CA ALA A 176 -0.26 19.82 10.28
C ALA A 176 0.05 21.08 9.49
N VAL A 177 1.35 21.42 9.28
CA VAL A 177 1.74 22.56 8.44
C VAL A 177 1.26 22.37 7.01
N ALA A 178 1.56 21.21 6.41
CA ALA A 178 1.20 20.90 5.03
C ALA A 178 -0.33 20.90 4.78
N ALA A 179 -1.11 20.39 5.74
CA ALA A 179 -2.57 20.33 5.67
C ALA A 179 -3.25 21.70 5.73
N HIS A 180 -2.55 22.73 6.24
CA HIS A 180 -3.06 24.10 6.33
C HIS A 180 -2.53 25.04 5.22
N LEU A 181 -1.83 24.49 4.22
CA LEU A 181 -1.46 25.26 3.03
C LEU A 181 -2.69 25.67 2.23
N ASP A 182 -2.72 26.91 1.74
CA ASP A 182 -3.69 27.34 0.73
C ASP A 182 -3.11 27.06 -0.64
N SER A 183 -3.59 25.99 -1.26
CA SER A 183 -3.21 25.58 -2.60
C SER A 183 -4.42 25.10 -3.38
N GLU A 184 -4.45 25.38 -4.67
CA GLU A 184 -5.49 24.90 -5.57
C GLU A 184 -5.28 23.44 -5.94
N ILE A 185 -4.03 22.98 -5.96
CA ILE A 185 -3.61 21.60 -6.28
C ILE A 185 -2.86 21.02 -5.10
N MET A 186 -3.27 19.84 -4.65
CA MET A 186 -2.61 19.10 -3.57
C MET A 186 -2.16 17.73 -4.10
N VAL A 187 -0.87 17.44 -3.94
CA VAL A 187 -0.25 16.17 -4.34
C VAL A 187 0.14 15.41 -3.09
N MET A 188 -0.42 14.23 -2.90
CA MET A 188 -0.23 13.40 -1.71
C MET A 188 0.30 12.03 -2.09
N ASP A 189 1.30 11.57 -1.35
CA ASP A 189 1.81 10.20 -1.39
C ASP A 189 1.31 9.41 -0.17
N GLU A 190 1.60 8.14 -0.08
CA GLU A 190 1.25 7.19 0.98
C GLU A 190 1.43 7.68 2.43
N VAL A 191 1.99 8.86 2.61
CA VAL A 191 2.35 9.46 3.91
C VAL A 191 1.14 9.72 4.83
N LEU A 192 -0.10 9.53 4.36
CA LEU A 192 -1.29 9.56 5.23
C LEU A 192 -1.35 8.38 6.25
N ALA A 193 -0.50 7.37 6.09
CA ALA A 193 -0.37 6.26 7.05
C ALA A 193 0.45 6.60 8.30
N VAL A 194 0.67 7.89 8.58
CA VAL A 194 1.51 8.37 9.67
C VAL A 194 0.72 8.66 10.95
N GLY A 195 1.32 8.34 12.09
CA GLY A 195 0.71 8.51 13.40
C GLY A 195 -0.17 7.32 13.81
N ASP A 196 -0.99 7.52 14.82
CA ASP A 196 -1.97 6.53 15.26
C ASP A 196 -3.24 6.59 14.41
N VAL A 197 -4.10 5.56 14.54
CA VAL A 197 -5.34 5.42 13.76
C VAL A 197 -6.27 6.64 13.90
N ALA A 198 -6.31 7.26 15.09
CA ALA A 198 -7.14 8.44 15.35
C ALA A 198 -6.64 9.64 14.57
N PHE A 199 -5.31 9.84 14.53
CA PHE A 199 -4.71 10.94 13.75
C PHE A 199 -4.84 10.71 12.24
N GLN A 200 -4.67 9.48 11.77
CA GLN A 200 -4.91 9.13 10.36
C GLN A 200 -6.33 9.50 9.92
N LYS A 201 -7.34 9.14 10.73
CA LYS A 201 -8.73 9.52 10.47
C LYS A 201 -8.90 11.04 10.44
N LYS A 202 -8.33 11.76 11.39
CA LYS A 202 -8.34 13.24 11.45
C LYS A 202 -7.73 13.86 10.19
N CYS A 203 -6.65 13.27 9.66
CA CYS A 203 -6.04 13.71 8.40
C CYS A 203 -6.98 13.48 7.21
N LEU A 204 -7.60 12.31 7.09
CA LEU A 204 -8.54 11.99 6.01
C LEU A 204 -9.78 12.90 6.04
N ASP A 205 -10.35 13.12 7.22
CA ASP A 205 -11.49 14.02 7.42
C ASP A 205 -11.14 15.46 7.00
N LYS A 206 -9.98 15.98 7.43
CA LYS A 206 -9.49 17.31 7.03
C LYS A 206 -9.32 17.43 5.51
N MET A 207 -8.74 16.40 4.87
CA MET A 207 -8.55 16.40 3.41
C MET A 207 -9.90 16.37 2.67
N SER A 208 -10.86 15.60 3.16
CA SER A 208 -12.21 15.56 2.59
C SER A 208 -12.93 16.91 2.71
N ASP A 209 -12.83 17.56 3.86
CA ASP A 209 -13.48 18.85 4.13
C ASP A 209 -12.86 19.97 3.30
N VAL A 210 -11.54 20.00 3.21
CA VAL A 210 -10.80 20.99 2.40
C VAL A 210 -11.14 20.86 0.91
N SER A 211 -11.31 19.63 0.41
CA SER A 211 -11.74 19.41 -0.97
C SER A 211 -13.19 19.84 -1.23
N ARG A 212 -14.10 19.63 -0.26
CA ARG A 212 -15.51 19.99 -0.41
C ARG A 212 -15.77 21.50 -0.28
N SER A 213 -15.14 22.12 0.69
CA SER A 213 -15.40 23.54 1.04
C SER A 213 -14.66 24.54 0.16
N HIS A 214 -13.49 24.17 -0.38
CA HIS A 214 -12.63 25.07 -1.14
C HIS A 214 -12.41 24.65 -2.59
N GLY A 215 -13.06 23.57 -3.07
CA GLY A 215 -12.95 23.12 -4.45
C GLY A 215 -11.53 22.70 -4.86
N ARG A 216 -10.68 22.27 -3.92
CA ARG A 216 -9.29 21.90 -4.21
C ARG A 216 -9.19 20.62 -5.03
N THR A 217 -8.27 20.63 -5.96
CA THR A 217 -7.92 19.47 -6.79
C THR A 217 -6.89 18.62 -6.05
N ILE A 218 -7.16 17.31 -5.94
CA ILE A 218 -6.31 16.39 -5.19
C ILE A 218 -5.81 15.28 -6.10
N LEU A 219 -4.49 15.09 -6.14
CA LEU A 219 -3.85 13.86 -6.64
C LEU A 219 -3.39 13.03 -5.45
N TYR A 220 -3.90 11.83 -5.33
CA TYR A 220 -3.58 10.93 -4.23
C TYR A 220 -2.95 9.63 -4.74
N VAL A 221 -1.72 9.36 -4.35
CA VAL A 221 -1.03 8.11 -4.66
C VAL A 221 -1.08 7.19 -3.46
N SER A 222 -1.55 5.98 -3.66
CA SER A 222 -1.56 4.97 -2.62
C SER A 222 -1.57 3.56 -3.21
N HIS A 223 -1.04 2.63 -2.44
CA HIS A 223 -1.26 1.20 -2.65
C HIS A 223 -2.45 0.68 -1.80
N ASN A 224 -3.00 1.50 -0.91
CA ASN A 224 -4.20 1.16 -0.14
C ASN A 224 -5.46 1.52 -0.92
N MET A 225 -6.10 0.52 -1.51
CA MET A 225 -7.28 0.68 -2.36
C MET A 225 -8.49 1.20 -1.57
N ASN A 226 -8.59 0.92 -0.27
CA ASN A 226 -9.67 1.44 0.56
C ASN A 226 -9.59 2.96 0.72
N THR A 227 -8.38 3.50 0.90
CA THR A 227 -8.19 4.96 0.95
C THR A 227 -8.48 5.61 -0.40
N ILE A 228 -8.09 4.97 -1.52
CA ILE A 228 -8.44 5.42 -2.87
C ILE A 228 -9.96 5.49 -3.04
N ARG A 229 -10.71 4.44 -2.64
CA ARG A 229 -12.20 4.42 -2.68
C ARG A 229 -12.84 5.52 -1.86
N GLN A 230 -12.31 5.80 -0.68
CA GLN A 230 -12.87 6.82 0.23
C GLN A 230 -12.63 8.24 -0.28
N LEU A 231 -11.45 8.52 -0.80
CA LEU A 231 -11.03 9.87 -1.17
C LEU A 231 -11.32 10.22 -2.63
N CYS A 232 -11.23 9.27 -3.55
CA CYS A 232 -11.24 9.51 -4.99
C CYS A 232 -12.53 9.01 -5.65
N LYS A 233 -12.91 9.65 -6.75
CA LYS A 233 -14.00 9.19 -7.64
C LYS A 233 -13.49 8.67 -8.97
N ARG A 234 -12.26 9.06 -9.32
CA ARG A 234 -11.56 8.69 -10.54
C ARG A 234 -10.18 8.21 -10.18
N CYS A 235 -9.67 7.23 -10.89
CA CYS A 235 -8.30 6.79 -10.73
C CYS A 235 -7.59 6.58 -12.07
N ILE A 236 -6.29 6.79 -12.00
CA ILE A 236 -5.32 6.54 -13.05
C ILE A 236 -4.51 5.31 -12.65
N VAL A 237 -4.42 4.33 -13.53
CA VAL A 237 -3.60 3.12 -13.32
C VAL A 237 -2.34 3.22 -14.16
N LEU A 238 -1.20 3.15 -13.48
CA LEU A 238 0.11 3.09 -14.12
C LEU A 238 0.67 1.67 -14.04
N ASP A 239 1.21 1.20 -15.16
CA ASP A 239 2.00 -0.04 -15.19
C ASP A 239 3.21 0.13 -16.10
N GLN A 240 4.40 -0.25 -15.60
CA GLN A 240 5.69 -0.16 -16.30
C GLN A 240 5.93 1.20 -17.01
N GLY A 241 5.56 2.29 -16.33
CA GLY A 241 5.73 3.64 -16.83
C GLY A 241 4.62 4.14 -17.77
N LYS A 242 3.64 3.31 -18.11
CA LYS A 242 2.53 3.65 -19.02
C LYS A 242 1.22 3.84 -18.28
N LEU A 243 0.36 4.70 -18.82
CA LEU A 243 -1.01 4.83 -18.39
C LEU A 243 -1.85 3.73 -19.05
N ILE A 244 -2.38 2.79 -18.25
CA ILE A 244 -3.18 1.67 -18.75
C ILE A 244 -4.69 1.88 -18.55
N TYR A 245 -5.08 2.77 -17.64
CA TYR A 245 -6.47 3.11 -17.40
C TYR A 245 -6.62 4.50 -16.79
N ASP A 246 -7.68 5.19 -17.16
CA ASP A 246 -8.11 6.47 -16.59
C ASP A 246 -9.65 6.50 -16.56
N GLY A 247 -10.24 6.49 -15.38
CA GLY A 247 -11.70 6.42 -15.24
C GLY A 247 -12.17 6.18 -13.81
N GLU A 248 -13.30 5.50 -13.67
CA GLU A 248 -13.97 5.22 -12.41
C GLU A 248 -13.11 4.33 -11.49
N VAL A 249 -13.18 4.58 -10.17
CA VAL A 249 -12.28 3.95 -9.18
C VAL A 249 -12.41 2.43 -9.14
N GLU A 250 -13.62 1.88 -9.12
CA GLU A 250 -13.81 0.43 -8.97
C GLU A 250 -13.30 -0.34 -10.20
N GLU A 251 -13.56 0.19 -11.39
CA GLU A 251 -13.04 -0.40 -12.62
C GLU A 251 -11.51 -0.29 -12.70
N GLY A 252 -10.95 0.86 -12.29
CA GLY A 252 -9.50 1.04 -12.25
C GLY A 252 -8.81 0.09 -11.26
N ILE A 253 -9.41 -0.12 -10.08
CA ILE A 253 -8.92 -1.08 -9.10
C ILE A 253 -9.00 -2.51 -9.68
N SER A 254 -10.10 -2.86 -10.35
CA SER A 254 -10.23 -4.17 -11.01
C SER A 254 -9.11 -4.37 -12.05
N ARG A 255 -8.89 -3.40 -12.93
CA ARG A 255 -7.82 -3.46 -13.94
C ARG A 255 -6.42 -3.50 -13.32
N TYR A 256 -6.21 -2.77 -12.23
CA TYR A 256 -4.95 -2.85 -11.47
C TYR A 256 -4.72 -4.24 -10.90
N MET A 257 -5.77 -4.89 -10.38
CA MET A 257 -5.71 -6.26 -9.87
C MET A 257 -5.46 -7.26 -11.01
N ASP A 258 -6.10 -7.07 -12.15
CA ASP A 258 -5.94 -7.92 -13.34
C ASP A 258 -4.55 -7.74 -13.97
N ALA A 259 -4.08 -6.49 -14.12
CA ALA A 259 -2.74 -6.16 -14.62
C ALA A 259 -1.65 -6.46 -13.59
N GLY A 260 -1.97 -6.28 -12.32
CA GLY A 260 -1.16 -6.69 -11.17
C GLY A 260 -1.02 -8.18 -11.10
N GLY A 261 -1.55 -8.91 -12.08
CA GLY A 261 -1.55 -10.33 -12.12
C GLY A 261 -0.38 -10.86 -11.31
N VAL A 262 -0.64 -11.25 -10.08
CA VAL A 262 0.15 -12.33 -9.53
C VAL A 262 0.07 -13.34 -10.65
N SER A 263 1.17 -13.51 -11.39
CA SER A 263 1.23 -14.55 -12.40
C SER A 263 0.74 -15.78 -11.66
N PHE A 264 -0.46 -16.24 -12.04
CA PHE A 264 -0.99 -17.45 -11.42
C PHE A 264 -0.01 -18.54 -11.76
N GLU A 265 0.91 -18.78 -10.86
CA GLU A 265 1.78 -19.93 -10.91
C GLU A 265 1.05 -21.05 -10.22
N ARG A 266 0.60 -22.01 -11.01
CA ARG A 266 -0.01 -23.23 -10.47
C ARG A 266 0.89 -23.87 -9.41
N ARG A 267 2.22 -23.73 -9.57
CA ARG A 267 3.24 -24.20 -8.62
C ARG A 267 4.11 -23.04 -8.17
N ILE A 268 4.01 -22.71 -6.89
CA ILE A 268 4.77 -21.64 -6.24
C ILE A 268 6.01 -22.27 -5.60
N ASP A 269 7.21 -21.87 -6.02
CA ASP A 269 8.46 -22.24 -5.37
C ASP A 269 8.61 -21.43 -4.06
N LEU A 270 8.73 -22.12 -2.95
CA LEU A 270 8.86 -21.54 -1.61
C LEU A 270 10.27 -21.67 -1.02
N THR A 271 11.23 -22.27 -1.77
CA THR A 271 12.60 -22.47 -1.27
C THR A 271 13.30 -21.15 -1.03
N SER A 272 13.12 -20.16 -1.91
CA SER A 272 13.69 -18.82 -1.84
C SER A 272 12.80 -17.79 -1.11
N ALA A 273 11.63 -18.21 -0.61
CA ALA A 273 10.69 -17.29 0.03
C ALA A 273 11.25 -16.65 1.30
N SER A 274 10.90 -15.38 1.53
CA SER A 274 11.24 -14.68 2.77
C SER A 274 10.51 -15.32 3.96
N ARG A 275 11.26 -15.71 4.98
CA ARG A 275 10.75 -16.35 6.19
C ARG A 275 10.81 -15.43 7.40
N LEU A 276 9.87 -15.58 8.32
CA LEU A 276 9.90 -14.86 9.58
C LEU A 276 11.06 -15.34 10.46
N GLN A 277 11.57 -14.47 11.32
CA GLN A 277 12.63 -14.82 12.28
C GLN A 277 12.08 -15.67 13.43
N GLY A 278 12.96 -16.44 14.09
CA GLY A 278 12.61 -17.23 15.28
C GLY A 278 11.93 -18.57 15.00
N ILE A 279 12.18 -19.16 13.83
CA ILE A 279 11.69 -20.49 13.42
C ILE A 279 12.79 -21.55 13.56
N SER A 280 12.40 -22.81 13.85
CA SER A 280 13.37 -23.90 14.08
C SER A 280 13.99 -24.47 12.81
N ARG A 281 13.34 -24.29 11.65
CA ARG A 281 13.73 -24.80 10.32
C ARG A 281 13.89 -26.31 10.16
N ARG A 282 13.36 -27.09 11.08
CA ARG A 282 13.43 -28.57 11.02
C ARG A 282 12.52 -29.16 9.93
N ILE A 283 11.50 -28.42 9.56
CA ILE A 283 10.58 -28.75 8.48
C ILE A 283 10.36 -27.46 7.71
N LEU A 284 10.56 -27.49 6.40
CA LEU A 284 10.47 -26.33 5.51
C LEU A 284 9.44 -26.56 4.42
N PHE A 285 8.71 -25.51 4.05
CA PHE A 285 7.95 -25.49 2.81
C PHE A 285 8.91 -25.41 1.61
N VAL A 286 8.74 -26.32 0.66
CA VAL A 286 9.48 -26.36 -0.61
C VAL A 286 8.65 -25.76 -1.73
N SER A 287 7.39 -26.18 -1.86
CA SER A 287 6.48 -25.63 -2.85
C SER A 287 5.01 -25.74 -2.41
N ALA A 288 4.18 -24.91 -3.01
CA ALA A 288 2.72 -25.06 -2.98
C ALA A 288 2.21 -25.21 -4.42
N GLU A 289 1.39 -26.21 -4.69
CA GLU A 289 0.73 -26.41 -5.97
C GLU A 289 -0.78 -26.25 -5.82
N ILE A 290 -1.38 -25.35 -6.62
CA ILE A 290 -2.81 -25.06 -6.63
C ILE A 290 -3.47 -25.95 -7.70
N HIS A 291 -4.55 -26.66 -7.33
CA HIS A 291 -5.21 -27.64 -8.23
C HIS A 291 -6.24 -26.98 -9.14
N ARG A 292 -5.91 -25.82 -9.70
CA ARG A 292 -6.79 -25.05 -10.59
C ARG A 292 -5.99 -24.29 -11.62
N ASP A 293 -6.65 -23.88 -12.71
CA ASP A 293 -6.02 -23.13 -13.81
C ASP A 293 -6.10 -21.60 -13.61
N ASN A 294 -6.77 -21.14 -12.53
CA ASN A 294 -6.84 -19.74 -12.15
C ASN A 294 -6.93 -19.59 -10.62
N ASN A 295 -6.82 -18.37 -10.10
CA ASN A 295 -6.89 -18.06 -8.68
C ASN A 295 -8.21 -17.39 -8.27
N VAL A 296 -9.27 -17.57 -9.04
CA VAL A 296 -10.59 -16.99 -8.75
C VAL A 296 -11.53 -18.07 -8.25
N TYR A 297 -12.13 -17.85 -7.09
CA TYR A 297 -13.02 -18.78 -6.40
C TYR A 297 -14.36 -18.10 -6.06
N SER A 298 -15.39 -18.90 -5.85
CA SER A 298 -16.60 -18.43 -5.15
C SER A 298 -16.45 -18.66 -3.64
N SER A 299 -17.24 -17.94 -2.82
CA SER A 299 -17.19 -18.08 -1.36
C SER A 299 -17.65 -19.44 -0.80
N LYS A 300 -18.06 -20.37 -1.66
CA LYS A 300 -18.49 -21.73 -1.28
C LYS A 300 -17.55 -22.80 -1.81
N GLU A 301 -16.51 -22.42 -2.50
CA GLU A 301 -15.61 -23.32 -3.20
C GLU A 301 -14.27 -23.41 -2.47
N PRO A 302 -13.88 -24.56 -1.90
CA PRO A 302 -12.63 -24.68 -1.17
C PRO A 302 -11.43 -24.50 -2.08
N ILE A 303 -10.31 -24.06 -1.51
CA ILE A 303 -9.03 -23.95 -2.19
C ILE A 303 -8.27 -25.25 -2.03
N GLU A 304 -8.19 -26.03 -3.11
CA GLU A 304 -7.48 -27.30 -3.16
C GLU A 304 -6.02 -27.04 -3.54
N LEU A 305 -5.09 -27.48 -2.67
CA LEU A 305 -3.64 -27.35 -2.93
C LEU A 305 -2.85 -28.53 -2.39
N THR A 306 -1.61 -28.64 -2.87
CA THR A 306 -0.64 -29.61 -2.35
C THR A 306 0.60 -28.87 -1.87
N PHE A 307 0.96 -29.07 -0.60
CA PHE A 307 2.24 -28.62 -0.08
C PHE A 307 3.31 -29.70 -0.23
N THR A 308 4.49 -29.32 -0.69
CA THR A 308 5.70 -30.15 -0.58
C THR A 308 6.54 -29.60 0.56
N LEU A 309 6.86 -30.47 1.52
CA LEU A 309 7.67 -30.15 2.69
C LEU A 309 8.97 -30.94 2.64
N GLU A 310 10.05 -30.35 3.16
CA GLU A 310 11.31 -31.05 3.43
C GLU A 310 11.50 -31.13 4.95
N ALA A 311 11.68 -32.34 5.48
CA ALA A 311 11.90 -32.59 6.88
C ALA A 311 13.27 -33.24 7.14
N GLU A 312 14.02 -32.73 8.11
CA GLU A 312 15.33 -33.29 8.48
C GLU A 312 15.22 -34.69 9.15
N SER A 313 14.14 -34.93 9.88
CA SER A 313 13.87 -36.16 10.62
C SER A 313 12.38 -36.43 10.72
N ALA A 314 12.01 -37.67 11.05
CA ALA A 314 10.62 -37.99 11.32
C ALA A 314 10.07 -37.16 12.47
N GLN A 315 8.90 -36.54 12.25
CA GLN A 315 8.25 -35.66 13.21
C GLN A 315 6.75 -35.98 13.27
N ASP A 316 6.21 -36.03 14.48
CA ASP A 316 4.78 -36.23 14.75
C ASP A 316 4.16 -34.96 15.32
N ASN A 317 2.81 -34.92 15.33
CA ASN A 317 2.01 -33.82 15.84
C ASN A 317 2.33 -32.49 15.14
N ILE A 318 2.52 -32.55 13.83
CA ILE A 318 2.70 -31.42 12.95
C ILE A 318 1.34 -30.90 12.52
N ARG A 319 1.22 -29.58 12.38
CA ARG A 319 -0.01 -28.93 11.98
C ARG A 319 0.29 -27.75 11.06
N PHE A 320 -0.52 -27.57 10.02
CA PHE A 320 -0.55 -26.32 9.29
C PHE A 320 -1.35 -25.28 10.06
N MET A 321 -0.87 -24.04 10.05
CA MET A 321 -1.63 -22.86 10.44
C MET A 321 -1.59 -21.88 9.30
N MET A 322 -2.75 -21.42 8.85
CA MET A 322 -2.89 -20.44 7.80
C MET A 322 -3.65 -19.24 8.33
N ILE A 323 -3.09 -18.05 8.15
CA ILE A 323 -3.73 -16.79 8.52
C ILE A 323 -4.14 -16.09 7.21
N LEU A 324 -5.43 -15.80 7.10
CA LEU A 324 -6.01 -15.14 5.96
C LEU A 324 -5.91 -13.62 6.10
N PHE A 325 -5.44 -12.96 5.06
CA PHE A 325 -5.39 -11.52 4.95
C PHE A 325 -6.18 -11.05 3.74
N TYR A 326 -6.80 -9.90 3.88
CA TYR A 326 -7.30 -9.13 2.75
C TYR A 326 -6.14 -8.39 2.08
N GLN A 327 -6.29 -8.02 0.83
CA GLN A 327 -5.25 -7.36 0.01
C GLN A 327 -4.60 -6.12 0.64
N ASP A 328 -5.30 -5.42 1.52
CA ASP A 328 -4.80 -4.24 2.23
C ASP A 328 -4.00 -4.55 3.50
N GLY A 329 -3.74 -5.84 3.78
CA GLY A 329 -3.05 -6.30 4.96
C GLY A 329 -3.95 -6.51 6.18
N THR A 330 -5.26 -6.31 6.06
CA THR A 330 -6.22 -6.60 7.14
C THR A 330 -6.28 -8.09 7.40
N ARG A 331 -6.04 -8.49 8.65
CA ARG A 331 -6.16 -9.89 9.07
C ARG A 331 -7.63 -10.27 9.19
N ILE A 332 -8.08 -11.26 8.41
CA ILE A 332 -9.47 -11.70 8.34
C ILE A 332 -9.76 -12.84 9.28
N GLY A 333 -8.89 -13.86 9.28
CA GLY A 333 -9.13 -15.05 10.09
C GLY A 333 -7.93 -15.98 10.12
N LYS A 334 -8.10 -17.09 10.83
CA LYS A 334 -7.10 -18.14 10.99
C LYS A 334 -7.75 -19.50 10.86
N THR A 335 -7.09 -20.43 10.17
CA THR A 335 -7.45 -21.83 10.13
C THR A 335 -6.24 -22.71 10.50
N GLU A 336 -6.49 -23.89 11.04
CA GLU A 336 -5.47 -24.90 11.35
C GLU A 336 -5.93 -26.26 10.83
N SER A 337 -4.97 -27.08 10.38
CA SER A 337 -5.25 -28.47 10.02
C SER A 337 -5.38 -29.37 11.25
N GLU A 338 -5.82 -30.60 11.05
CA GLU A 338 -5.56 -31.69 12.00
C GLU A 338 -4.07 -31.99 12.10
N ASP A 339 -3.69 -32.74 13.15
CA ASP A 339 -2.30 -33.16 13.35
C ASP A 339 -1.93 -34.26 12.34
N PHE A 340 -0.74 -34.19 11.78
CA PHE A 340 -0.17 -35.20 10.87
C PHE A 340 1.30 -35.46 11.19
N SER A 341 1.89 -36.46 10.53
CA SER A 341 3.30 -36.82 10.69
C SER A 341 4.06 -36.67 9.36
N VAL A 342 5.35 -36.37 9.45
CA VAL A 342 6.25 -36.28 8.30
C VAL A 342 7.42 -37.24 8.48
N GLN A 343 7.95 -37.76 7.37
CA GLN A 343 9.14 -38.60 7.30
C GLN A 343 10.36 -37.79 6.85
N PRO A 344 11.59 -38.26 7.11
CA PRO A 344 12.78 -37.59 6.60
C PRO A 344 12.74 -37.45 5.07
N GLY A 345 13.14 -36.29 4.57
CA GLY A 345 13.13 -35.95 3.13
C GLY A 345 11.83 -35.25 2.71
N LEU A 346 11.45 -35.44 1.44
CA LEU A 346 10.31 -34.75 0.84
C LEU A 346 8.98 -35.44 1.18
N ASN A 347 8.04 -34.66 1.67
CA ASN A 347 6.67 -35.06 2.00
C ASN A 347 5.70 -34.25 1.15
N VAL A 348 4.77 -34.92 0.47
CA VAL A 348 3.75 -34.30 -0.39
C VAL A 348 2.40 -34.42 0.30
N ILE A 349 1.80 -33.30 0.68
CA ILE A 349 0.61 -33.26 1.53
C ILE A 349 -0.50 -32.46 0.84
N PRO A 350 -1.57 -33.14 0.36
CA PRO A 350 -2.73 -32.43 -0.18
C PRO A 350 -3.54 -31.82 0.97
N VAL A 351 -4.07 -30.60 0.74
CA VAL A 351 -4.91 -29.89 1.69
C VAL A 351 -6.09 -29.21 0.98
N SER A 352 -7.21 -29.12 1.68
CA SER A 352 -8.40 -28.40 1.27
C SER A 352 -8.66 -27.28 2.26
N VAL A 353 -8.62 -26.03 1.81
CA VAL A 353 -8.77 -24.86 2.66
C VAL A 353 -10.17 -24.28 2.44
N PRO A 354 -11.05 -24.27 3.46
CA PRO A 354 -12.38 -23.68 3.34
C PRO A 354 -12.27 -22.15 3.20
N ASN A 355 -13.15 -21.58 2.37
CA ASN A 355 -13.27 -20.14 2.19
C ASN A 355 -14.71 -19.65 2.32
N ASP A 356 -15.54 -20.38 3.07
CA ASP A 356 -16.95 -20.09 3.27
C ASP A 356 -17.17 -18.68 3.82
N GLY A 357 -18.13 -17.97 3.22
CA GLY A 357 -18.53 -16.65 3.67
C GLY A 357 -17.57 -15.51 3.36
N LEU A 358 -16.52 -15.73 2.56
CA LEU A 358 -15.66 -14.63 2.12
C LEU A 358 -16.40 -13.73 1.12
N ALA A 359 -16.28 -12.43 1.32
CA ALA A 359 -16.79 -11.40 0.44
C ALA A 359 -15.94 -11.27 -0.84
N ASP A 360 -16.47 -10.58 -1.87
CA ASP A 360 -15.69 -10.27 -3.07
C ASP A 360 -14.43 -9.48 -2.73
N GLY A 361 -13.31 -9.88 -3.29
CA GLY A 361 -12.03 -9.22 -3.06
C GLY A 361 -10.83 -10.12 -3.29
N ALA A 362 -9.64 -9.55 -3.17
CA ALA A 362 -8.39 -10.28 -3.25
C ALA A 362 -7.84 -10.57 -1.86
N TYR A 363 -7.32 -11.77 -1.69
CA TYR A 363 -6.86 -12.33 -0.43
C TYR A 363 -5.52 -13.03 -0.62
N TYR A 364 -4.82 -13.25 0.48
CA TYR A 364 -3.61 -14.06 0.52
C TYR A 364 -3.45 -14.72 1.88
N TYR A 365 -2.62 -15.76 1.96
CA TYR A 365 -2.31 -16.44 3.20
C TYR A 365 -0.89 -16.15 3.70
N GLU A 366 -0.72 -16.09 5.01
CA GLU A 366 0.50 -16.43 5.72
C GLU A 366 0.39 -17.89 6.12
N ILE A 367 1.38 -18.72 5.73
CA ILE A 367 1.39 -20.14 6.03
C ILE A 367 2.45 -20.46 7.08
N SER A 368 2.14 -21.35 8.00
CA SER A 368 3.08 -21.80 9.04
C SER A 368 2.99 -23.29 9.28
N ILE A 369 4.11 -23.90 9.63
CA ILE A 369 4.20 -25.24 10.15
C ILE A 369 4.43 -25.15 11.65
N LEU A 370 3.51 -25.75 12.42
CA LEU A 370 3.58 -25.81 13.88
C LEU A 370 3.86 -27.24 14.32
N GLN A 371 4.73 -27.38 15.31
CA GLN A 371 4.93 -28.63 16.05
C GLN A 371 4.45 -28.48 17.49
N ARG A 372 3.66 -29.44 17.97
CA ARG A 372 3.22 -29.45 19.34
C ARG A 372 4.27 -30.16 20.20
N SER A 373 4.89 -29.43 21.13
CA SER A 373 5.81 -30.00 22.11
C SER A 373 5.06 -30.79 23.18
N ARG A 374 5.75 -31.75 23.85
CA ARG A 374 5.23 -32.47 25.00
C ARG A 374 4.76 -31.56 26.16
N SER A 375 5.26 -30.33 26.21
CA SER A 375 4.89 -29.31 27.23
C SER A 375 3.70 -28.42 26.79
N PHE A 376 2.91 -28.81 25.78
CA PHE A 376 1.82 -28.02 25.17
C PHE A 376 2.24 -26.70 24.51
N ALA A 377 3.52 -26.34 24.53
CA ALA A 377 4.04 -25.21 23.79
C ALA A 377 4.04 -25.52 22.27
N ARG A 378 3.65 -24.55 21.46
CA ARG A 378 3.69 -24.66 19.99
C ARG A 378 4.98 -24.03 19.50
N GLU A 379 5.79 -24.79 18.77
CA GLU A 379 6.99 -24.30 18.11
C GLU A 379 6.68 -24.08 16.62
N LYS A 380 7.08 -22.92 16.07
CA LYS A 380 7.01 -22.68 14.64
C LYS A 380 8.23 -23.29 13.96
N CYS A 381 7.99 -24.25 13.07
CA CYS A 381 9.05 -24.87 12.27
C CYS A 381 9.37 -24.04 11.02
N ASP A 382 8.34 -23.54 10.35
CA ASP A 382 8.46 -22.61 9.21
C ASP A 382 7.31 -21.61 9.21
N CYS A 383 7.55 -20.43 8.61
CA CYS A 383 6.52 -19.39 8.47
C CYS A 383 6.85 -18.47 7.28
N ILE A 384 5.96 -18.45 6.30
CA ILE A 384 6.12 -17.67 5.06
C ILE A 384 4.92 -16.74 4.92
N PRO A 385 5.12 -15.41 4.92
CA PRO A 385 4.07 -14.42 4.68
C PRO A 385 3.78 -14.25 3.19
N ASN A 386 2.60 -13.71 2.87
CA ASN A 386 2.20 -13.26 1.53
C ASN A 386 2.29 -14.33 0.44
N VAL A 387 1.74 -15.51 0.70
CA VAL A 387 1.70 -16.61 -0.26
C VAL A 387 0.26 -16.97 -0.61
N ILE A 388 0.09 -17.76 -1.67
CA ILE A 388 -1.20 -18.27 -2.15
C ILE A 388 -2.22 -17.13 -2.34
N PRO A 389 -1.94 -16.19 -3.23
CA PRO A 389 -2.88 -15.12 -3.53
C PRO A 389 -4.06 -15.68 -4.34
N PHE A 390 -5.27 -15.26 -3.98
CA PHE A 390 -6.50 -15.65 -4.67
C PHE A 390 -7.55 -14.53 -4.59
N SER A 391 -8.56 -14.62 -5.43
CA SER A 391 -9.69 -13.70 -5.46
C SER A 391 -10.99 -14.44 -5.25
N ILE A 392 -11.91 -13.82 -4.51
CA ILE A 392 -13.28 -14.28 -4.38
C ILE A 392 -14.16 -13.43 -5.29
N TYR A 393 -14.96 -14.11 -6.08
CA TYR A 393 -15.97 -13.49 -6.92
C TYR A 393 -17.30 -14.23 -6.77
N ASN A 394 -18.28 -13.57 -6.19
CA ASN A 394 -19.61 -14.14 -5.98
C ASN A 394 -20.57 -13.63 -7.07
N THR A 395 -21.27 -14.54 -7.70
CA THR A 395 -22.26 -14.22 -8.76
C THR A 395 -23.60 -13.80 -8.20
N GLU A 396 -23.82 -14.06 -6.91
CA GLU A 396 -25.05 -13.67 -6.19
C GLU A 396 -24.70 -13.32 -4.73
N VAL A 397 -25.43 -12.35 -4.18
CA VAL A 397 -25.36 -11.96 -2.77
C VAL A 397 -26.74 -12.13 -2.16
N PHE A 398 -26.87 -12.89 -1.08
CA PHE A 398 -28.14 -13.20 -0.41
C PHE A 398 -29.25 -13.73 -1.36
N GLY A 399 -28.86 -14.48 -2.41
CA GLY A 399 -29.80 -15.02 -3.40
C GLY A 399 -30.19 -14.03 -4.51
N ILE A 400 -29.67 -12.82 -4.52
CA ILE A 400 -29.90 -11.82 -5.56
C ILE A 400 -28.78 -11.92 -6.60
N LYS A 401 -29.15 -12.40 -7.81
CA LYS A 401 -28.21 -12.52 -8.93
C LYS A 401 -27.79 -11.14 -9.44
N GLY A 402 -26.47 -10.97 -9.68
CA GLY A 402 -25.90 -9.73 -10.22
C GLY A 402 -25.63 -8.64 -9.18
N GLU A 403 -26.01 -8.84 -7.93
CA GLU A 403 -25.60 -7.94 -6.84
C GLU A 403 -24.16 -8.27 -6.42
N ARG A 404 -23.34 -7.25 -6.25
CA ARG A 404 -21.95 -7.39 -5.79
C ARG A 404 -21.81 -6.96 -4.34
N TRP A 405 -21.13 -7.76 -3.57
CA TRP A 405 -20.75 -7.41 -2.19
C TRP A 405 -19.81 -6.21 -2.18
N LYS A 406 -20.11 -5.22 -1.36
CA LYS A 406 -19.26 -4.03 -1.16
C LYS A 406 -18.52 -4.15 0.17
N SER A 407 -17.34 -4.74 0.14
CA SER A 407 -16.52 -5.01 1.33
C SER A 407 -16.23 -3.77 2.18
N ASN A 408 -16.11 -2.59 1.58
CA ASN A 408 -15.93 -1.31 2.25
C ASN A 408 -17.18 -0.82 3.04
N TYR A 409 -18.37 -1.36 2.75
CA TYR A 409 -19.61 -1.05 3.47
C TYR A 409 -20.04 -2.18 4.40
N TRP A 410 -19.89 -3.43 3.96
CA TRP A 410 -20.46 -4.60 4.63
C TRP A 410 -19.40 -5.51 5.24
N GLY A 411 -18.11 -5.19 5.11
CA GLY A 411 -17.00 -5.97 5.65
C GLY A 411 -16.56 -7.11 4.73
N HIS A 412 -15.62 -7.92 5.20
CA HIS A 412 -14.97 -8.97 4.40
C HIS A 412 -15.59 -10.36 4.54
N ILE A 413 -16.58 -10.50 5.41
CA ILE A 413 -17.26 -11.78 5.66
C ILE A 413 -18.76 -11.60 5.47
N MET A 414 -19.36 -12.45 4.65
CA MET A 414 -20.79 -12.57 4.50
C MET A 414 -21.35 -13.46 5.62
N ILE A 415 -22.17 -12.87 6.48
CA ILE A 415 -22.86 -13.62 7.54
C ILE A 415 -24.17 -14.16 6.94
N GLU A 416 -24.58 -15.37 7.34
CA GLU A 416 -25.85 -15.94 6.88
C GLU A 416 -27.02 -15.00 7.17
N PRO A 417 -28.05 -14.97 6.27
CA PRO A 417 -29.21 -14.13 6.45
C PRO A 417 -29.93 -14.38 7.78
N ILE A 418 -30.42 -13.31 8.39
CA ILE A 418 -31.28 -13.38 9.57
C ILE A 418 -32.55 -14.14 9.22
N LYS A 419 -32.87 -15.18 9.98
CA LYS A 419 -34.15 -15.92 9.84
C LYS A 419 -35.18 -15.30 10.75
N VAL A 420 -36.28 -14.82 10.19
CA VAL A 420 -37.43 -14.38 10.97
C VAL A 420 -38.18 -15.62 11.50
N ILE A 421 -38.37 -15.71 12.82
CA ILE A 421 -39.11 -16.81 13.45
C ILE A 421 -40.61 -16.53 13.26
N PRO A 422 -41.35 -17.38 12.54
CA PRO A 422 -42.79 -17.19 12.37
C PRO A 422 -43.50 -17.23 13.72
N GLY A 423 -44.38 -16.26 13.97
CA GLY A 423 -45.20 -16.18 15.20
C GLY A 423 -44.69 -15.21 16.27
N SER A 424 -43.57 -14.53 16.08
CA SER A 424 -43.01 -13.55 17.04
C SER A 424 -43.28 -12.08 16.69
N THR A 425 -44.10 -11.80 15.65
CA THR A 425 -44.37 -10.42 15.25
C THR A 425 -45.61 -9.91 16.03
N GLU A 426 -45.39 -9.25 17.17
CA GLU A 426 -46.42 -8.41 17.81
C GLU A 426 -46.45 -7.05 17.09
N ILE A 427 -47.57 -6.77 16.43
CA ILE A 427 -47.84 -5.43 15.91
C ILE A 427 -48.24 -4.53 17.09
N ARG A 428 -47.31 -3.74 17.56
CA ARG A 428 -47.61 -2.66 18.53
C ARG A 428 -48.21 -1.50 17.76
N GLU A 429 -49.52 -1.26 17.92
CA GLU A 429 -50.17 -0.03 17.49
C GLU A 429 -49.42 1.17 18.18
N THR A 430 -48.86 2.03 17.38
CA THR A 430 -48.34 3.30 17.88
C THR A 430 -49.54 4.19 18.18
N ASN A 431 -49.92 4.32 19.45
CA ASN A 431 -50.80 5.40 19.89
C ASN A 431 -50.13 6.73 19.52
N LYS A 432 -50.65 7.42 18.53
CA LYS A 432 -50.36 8.83 18.34
C LYS A 432 -50.98 9.59 19.52
N PRO A 433 -50.25 10.39 20.27
CA PRO A 433 -50.87 11.38 21.14
C PRO A 433 -51.58 12.43 20.26
N ASP A 434 -52.81 12.77 20.63
CA ASP A 434 -53.64 13.86 20.09
C ASP A 434 -52.95 15.24 20.19
#